data_85660ded07367e56b22b4fbc37f4f743
#
_entry.id   85660ded07367e56b22b4fbc37f4f743
#
_cell.length_a   1.000
_cell.length_b   1.000
_cell.length_c   1.000
_cell.angle_alpha   90.00
_cell.angle_beta   90.00
_cell.angle_gamma   90.00
#
_symmetry.space_group_name_H-M   'P 1'
#
loop_
_entity.id
_entity.type
_entity.pdbx_description
1 polymer ?
#
loop_
_entity_poly.entity_id
_entity_poly.type
_entity_poly.pdbx_seq_one_letter_code
_entity_poly.pdbx_strand_id
1 'polypeptide(L)'
;MYYFDMTPLPIIILIVVILVILARCIRVVQQSKAYVIERLGAFHAVWSVGLHFKLPFIDRIQRVVSLKEQVADFPPQPVITKDNVTMLIDTVLYFQITDPKLYAYGVENPMNAIENLTATTLRNIIGELELDQSLTSRDVINARMRSILDEATDPWGIKVNRVELKNILPPKDIQNAMEKQMRAERERRESILQAEGQKQSQILVAEGEKESRILRADAEKQARIMEAEAEATAILRVNEAKASSLKMLNEACPTDAVIRIKALEAFQAAADGKATKIIIPSEIQGLAGLAEGIVETVKRTEPENKTPTPPVSPKN
;
A
#
# COMPACT_ATOMS: atom_id res chain seq x y z
N MET A 1 11.75 -43.77 93.12
CA MET A 1 13.03 -43.23 92.63
C MET A 1 13.04 -43.45 91.12
N TYR A 2 12.54 -42.48 90.35
CA TYR A 2 12.46 -42.56 88.85
C TYR A 2 13.74 -42.00 88.29
N TYR A 3 14.60 -42.85 87.79
CA TYR A 3 15.69 -42.47 86.91
C TYR A 3 15.08 -42.05 85.61
N PHE A 4 14.96 -40.80 85.41
CA PHE A 4 14.64 -40.21 84.07
C PHE A 4 15.88 -40.44 83.21
N ASP A 5 15.79 -41.43 82.36
CA ASP A 5 16.88 -41.72 81.40
C ASP A 5 17.04 -40.49 80.43
N MET A 6 17.97 -39.62 80.80
CA MET A 6 18.35 -38.44 79.99
C MET A 6 19.18 -38.79 78.72
N THR A 7 19.29 -40.08 78.45
CA THR A 7 20.12 -40.59 77.34
C THR A 7 19.58 -40.33 75.91
N PRO A 8 18.25 -40.25 75.63
CA PRO A 8 17.81 -40.01 74.22
C PRO A 8 17.84 -38.56 73.82
N LEU A 9 17.76 -37.55 74.69
CA LEU A 9 17.64 -36.15 74.39
C LEU A 9 18.84 -35.59 73.55
N PRO A 10 20.12 -35.81 74.00
CA PRO A 10 21.28 -35.32 73.21
C PRO A 10 21.40 -36.00 71.87
N ILE A 11 20.98 -37.28 71.75
CA ILE A 11 21.01 -38.03 70.51
C ILE A 11 19.96 -37.47 69.58
N ILE A 12 18.76 -37.16 70.00
CA ILE A 12 17.70 -36.55 69.20
C ILE A 12 18.16 -35.16 68.70
N ILE A 13 18.75 -34.34 69.57
CA ILE A 13 19.29 -33.03 69.20
C ILE A 13 20.38 -33.19 68.13
N LEU A 14 21.28 -34.16 68.27
CA LEU A 14 22.35 -34.45 67.30
C LEU A 14 21.76 -34.84 65.94
N ILE A 15 20.76 -35.74 65.90
CA ILE A 15 20.07 -36.16 64.67
C ILE A 15 19.37 -34.95 63.99
N VAL A 16 18.70 -34.11 64.72
CA VAL A 16 18.03 -32.91 64.21
C VAL A 16 19.05 -31.94 63.62
N VAL A 17 20.19 -31.72 64.27
CA VAL A 17 21.29 -30.88 63.77
C VAL A 17 21.88 -31.45 62.48
N ILE A 18 22.13 -32.77 62.41
CA ILE A 18 22.61 -33.42 61.20
C ILE A 18 21.57 -33.27 60.06
N LEU A 19 20.30 -33.48 60.35
CA LEU A 19 19.21 -33.35 59.36
C LEU A 19 19.09 -31.93 58.83
N VAL A 20 19.18 -30.93 59.71
CA VAL A 20 19.19 -29.50 59.31
C VAL A 20 20.42 -29.16 58.45
N ILE A 21 21.59 -29.70 58.80
CA ILE A 21 22.82 -29.53 57.99
C ILE A 21 22.64 -30.18 56.62
N LEU A 22 22.13 -31.40 56.56
CA LEU A 22 21.86 -32.08 55.28
C LEU A 22 20.86 -31.36 54.41
N ALA A 23 19.77 -30.84 55.05
CA ALA A 23 18.78 -30.05 54.32
C ALA A 23 19.36 -28.73 53.74
N ARG A 24 20.36 -28.15 54.44
CA ARG A 24 21.03 -26.93 53.96
C ARG A 24 22.15 -27.24 52.95
N CYS A 25 22.59 -28.48 52.79
CA CYS A 25 23.58 -28.90 51.80
C CYS A 25 22.97 -28.97 50.37
N ILE A 26 21.68 -29.21 50.28
CA ILE A 26 21.01 -29.42 48.99
C ILE A 26 20.57 -28.07 48.42
N ARG A 27 21.02 -27.76 47.19
CA ARG A 27 20.58 -26.57 46.44
C ARG A 27 20.16 -26.98 45.04
N VAL A 28 18.99 -26.48 44.63
CA VAL A 28 18.47 -26.64 43.28
C VAL A 28 18.77 -25.36 42.50
N VAL A 29 19.46 -25.50 41.37
CA VAL A 29 19.73 -24.42 40.44
C VAL A 29 18.59 -24.39 39.42
N GLN A 30 17.92 -23.26 39.31
CA GLN A 30 16.82 -23.05 38.36
C GLN A 30 17.34 -22.99 36.90
N GLN A 31 16.46 -23.33 35.96
CA GLN A 31 16.75 -23.22 34.57
C GLN A 31 17.14 -21.77 34.18
N SER A 32 18.11 -21.64 33.29
CA SER A 32 18.66 -20.36 32.83
C SER A 32 19.38 -19.54 33.90
N LYS A 33 19.82 -20.18 35.01
CA LYS A 33 20.71 -19.58 36.01
C LYS A 33 21.97 -20.44 36.15
N ALA A 34 23.08 -19.79 36.46
CA ALA A 34 24.32 -20.45 36.85
C ALA A 34 24.80 -19.86 38.18
N TYR A 35 25.31 -20.71 39.06
CA TYR A 35 25.85 -20.29 40.35
C TYR A 35 27.36 -20.48 40.33
N VAL A 36 28.08 -19.39 40.59
CA VAL A 36 29.53 -19.41 40.73
C VAL A 36 29.84 -19.71 42.22
N ILE A 37 30.58 -20.79 42.44
CA ILE A 37 30.88 -21.32 43.79
C ILE A 37 32.34 -21.07 44.10
N GLU A 38 32.56 -20.48 45.25
CA GLU A 38 33.89 -20.33 45.88
C GLU A 38 34.02 -21.35 47.01
N ARG A 39 35.21 -21.93 47.09
CA ARG A 39 35.60 -22.77 48.21
C ARG A 39 36.82 -22.16 48.89
N LEU A 40 36.66 -21.73 50.17
CA LEU A 40 37.71 -21.07 50.96
C LEU A 40 38.38 -19.89 50.22
N GLY A 41 37.55 -19.12 49.45
CA GLY A 41 38.02 -17.93 48.74
C GLY A 41 38.58 -18.20 47.34
N ALA A 42 38.72 -19.46 46.93
CA ALA A 42 39.13 -19.82 45.58
C ALA A 42 37.94 -20.27 44.73
N PHE A 43 38.00 -19.99 43.39
CA PHE A 43 36.99 -20.53 42.46
C PHE A 43 37.01 -22.08 42.51
N HIS A 44 35.85 -22.69 42.70
CA HIS A 44 35.71 -24.13 42.72
C HIS A 44 35.02 -24.68 41.47
N ALA A 45 33.79 -24.22 41.23
CA ALA A 45 32.97 -24.70 40.13
C ALA A 45 31.85 -23.71 39.74
N VAL A 46 31.34 -23.86 38.52
CA VAL A 46 30.09 -23.27 38.09
C VAL A 46 29.00 -24.36 38.13
N TRP A 47 27.96 -24.13 38.90
CA TRP A 47 26.80 -25.01 38.92
C TRP A 47 25.82 -24.64 37.82
N SER A 48 25.57 -25.57 36.93
CA SER A 48 24.51 -25.52 35.94
C SER A 48 23.17 -25.96 36.54
N VAL A 49 22.14 -26.03 35.71
CA VAL A 49 20.79 -26.47 36.10
C VAL A 49 20.84 -27.87 36.71
N GLY A 50 20.11 -28.01 37.83
CA GLY A 50 19.97 -29.29 38.48
C GLY A 50 20.17 -29.22 39.98
N LEU A 51 20.34 -30.40 40.62
CA LEU A 51 20.54 -30.59 42.05
C LEU A 51 22.03 -30.65 42.33
N HIS A 52 22.50 -29.78 43.25
CA HIS A 52 23.88 -29.68 43.65
C HIS A 52 24.03 -29.75 45.16
N PHE A 53 25.17 -30.31 45.59
CA PHE A 53 25.51 -30.42 47.00
C PHE A 53 26.52 -29.33 47.38
N LYS A 54 26.12 -28.49 48.36
CA LYS A 54 26.93 -27.43 48.93
C LYS A 54 27.49 -27.90 50.28
N LEU A 55 28.79 -27.80 50.48
CA LEU A 55 29.37 -28.01 51.79
C LEU A 55 29.09 -26.75 52.66
N PRO A 56 28.27 -26.84 53.73
CA PRO A 56 28.03 -25.72 54.58
C PRO A 56 29.36 -25.27 55.25
N PHE A 57 29.56 -23.99 55.41
CA PHE A 57 30.74 -23.31 55.97
C PHE A 57 31.95 -23.20 55.03
N ILE A 58 32.15 -24.12 54.09
CA ILE A 58 33.31 -24.17 53.18
C ILE A 58 32.98 -23.55 51.82
N ASP A 59 31.79 -23.90 51.27
CA ASP A 59 31.35 -23.42 49.94
C ASP A 59 30.48 -22.17 50.07
N ARG A 60 30.84 -21.14 49.34
CA ARG A 60 30.09 -19.88 49.24
C ARG A 60 29.58 -19.67 47.83
N ILE A 61 28.32 -19.24 47.68
CA ILE A 61 27.80 -18.77 46.39
C ILE A 61 28.28 -17.31 46.23
N GLN A 62 29.23 -17.07 45.30
CA GLN A 62 29.80 -15.78 45.06
C GLN A 62 28.84 -14.92 44.22
N ARG A 63 28.32 -15.49 43.15
CA ARG A 63 27.40 -14.77 42.26
C ARG A 63 26.37 -15.72 41.67
N VAL A 64 25.16 -15.23 41.50
CA VAL A 64 24.09 -15.88 40.77
C VAL A 64 23.95 -15.15 39.45
N VAL A 65 24.16 -15.84 38.35
CA VAL A 65 24.20 -15.28 37.00
C VAL A 65 22.99 -15.75 36.22
N SER A 66 22.28 -14.85 35.57
CA SER A 66 21.23 -15.19 34.60
C SER A 66 21.84 -15.41 33.23
N LEU A 67 21.57 -16.57 32.64
CA LEU A 67 22.02 -16.91 31.29
C LEU A 67 21.04 -16.47 30.19
N LYS A 68 19.93 -15.82 30.60
CA LYS A 68 18.99 -15.22 29.66
C LYS A 68 19.57 -13.96 29.07
N GLU A 69 19.11 -13.61 27.89
CA GLU A 69 19.37 -12.30 27.31
C GLU A 69 18.88 -11.20 28.24
N GLN A 70 19.70 -10.21 28.46
CA GLN A 70 19.46 -9.07 29.34
C GLN A 70 19.54 -7.79 28.49
N VAL A 71 18.82 -6.77 28.92
CA VAL A 71 18.80 -5.46 28.30
C VAL A 71 19.37 -4.45 29.26
N ALA A 72 20.36 -3.70 28.81
CA ALA A 72 20.88 -2.54 29.53
C ALA A 72 20.53 -1.27 28.75
N ASP A 73 19.84 -0.36 29.41
CA ASP A 73 19.50 0.97 28.91
C ASP A 73 20.48 1.97 29.53
N PHE A 74 21.32 2.58 28.70
CA PHE A 74 22.32 3.53 29.16
C PHE A 74 21.83 4.96 28.99
N PRO A 75 22.14 5.84 29.93
CA PRO A 75 21.73 7.25 29.90
C PRO A 75 22.32 7.97 28.69
N PRO A 76 21.70 9.08 28.23
CA PRO A 76 22.17 9.88 27.14
C PRO A 76 23.63 10.32 27.31
N GLN A 77 24.49 10.00 26.34
CA GLN A 77 25.89 10.34 26.33
C GLN A 77 26.15 11.52 25.39
N PRO A 78 26.89 12.56 25.85
CA PRO A 78 27.28 13.65 24.98
C PRO A 78 28.38 13.19 24.02
N VAL A 79 28.17 13.36 22.74
CA VAL A 79 29.10 13.03 21.65
C VAL A 79 29.22 14.22 20.71
N ILE A 80 30.38 14.32 20.04
CA ILE A 80 30.68 15.40 19.09
C ILE A 80 30.91 14.74 17.74
N THR A 81 30.23 15.22 16.72
CA THR A 81 30.39 14.76 15.34
C THR A 81 31.59 15.39 14.67
N LYS A 82 31.98 14.89 13.50
CA LYS A 82 33.08 15.41 12.68
C LYS A 82 32.88 16.88 12.28
N ASP A 83 31.64 17.31 12.07
CA ASP A 83 31.24 18.69 11.79
C ASP A 83 31.06 19.56 13.05
N ASN A 84 31.61 19.09 14.20
CA ASN A 84 31.66 19.79 15.47
C ASN A 84 30.29 20.10 16.10
N VAL A 85 29.30 19.27 15.86
CA VAL A 85 27.98 19.36 16.51
C VAL A 85 27.95 18.45 17.73
N THR A 86 27.64 19.02 18.91
CA THR A 86 27.42 18.23 20.13
C THR A 86 25.99 17.70 20.18
N MET A 87 25.81 16.38 20.32
CA MET A 87 24.50 15.75 20.45
C MET A 87 24.46 14.80 21.63
N LEU A 88 23.26 14.49 22.09
CA LEU A 88 23.00 13.48 23.12
C LEU A 88 22.44 12.21 22.45
N ILE A 89 23.06 11.08 22.75
CA ILE A 89 22.64 9.78 22.19
C ILE A 89 22.43 8.78 23.31
N ASP A 90 21.24 8.16 23.32
CA ASP A 90 20.89 7.05 24.20
C ASP A 90 21.18 5.73 23.50
N THR A 91 21.70 4.77 24.25
CA THR A 91 22.05 3.45 23.70
C THR A 91 21.42 2.34 24.52
N VAL A 92 20.85 1.36 23.84
CA VAL A 92 20.32 0.13 24.44
C VAL A 92 21.17 -1.05 23.96
N LEU A 93 21.63 -1.83 24.94
CA LEU A 93 22.47 -2.99 24.70
C LEU A 93 21.71 -4.28 25.06
N TYR A 94 21.66 -5.22 24.13
CA TYR A 94 21.17 -6.58 24.34
C TYR A 94 22.34 -7.52 24.43
N PHE A 95 22.49 -8.17 25.59
CA PHE A 95 23.63 -9.03 25.85
C PHE A 95 23.23 -10.28 26.61
N GLN A 96 24.07 -11.28 26.53
CA GLN A 96 23.88 -12.57 27.21
C GLN A 96 25.20 -12.98 27.87
N ILE A 97 25.12 -13.55 29.06
CA ILE A 97 26.29 -14.06 29.75
C ILE A 97 26.52 -15.50 29.26
N THR A 98 27.68 -15.71 28.60
CA THR A 98 28.10 -17.01 28.07
C THR A 98 28.95 -17.79 29.04
N ASP A 99 29.87 -17.12 29.75
CA ASP A 99 30.71 -17.75 30.77
C ASP A 99 30.54 -17.07 32.13
N PRO A 100 29.79 -17.70 33.05
CA PRO A 100 29.57 -17.17 34.40
C PRO A 100 30.87 -17.00 35.24
N LYS A 101 31.91 -17.77 34.97
CA LYS A 101 33.21 -17.65 35.64
C LYS A 101 33.91 -16.37 35.24
N LEU A 102 34.05 -16.14 33.93
CA LEU A 102 34.62 -14.89 33.40
C LEU A 102 33.82 -13.66 33.82
N TYR A 103 32.48 -13.77 33.82
CA TYR A 103 31.61 -12.70 34.29
C TYR A 103 31.81 -12.35 35.76
N ALA A 104 32.13 -13.34 36.61
CA ALA A 104 32.31 -13.12 38.04
C ALA A 104 33.70 -12.56 38.40
N TYR A 105 34.74 -12.96 37.65
CA TYR A 105 36.16 -12.71 37.99
C TYR A 105 36.91 -11.88 36.94
N GLY A 106 36.37 -11.76 35.72
CA GLY A 106 37.08 -11.05 34.64
C GLY A 106 37.12 -9.54 34.81
N VAL A 107 36.10 -8.98 35.43
CA VAL A 107 36.03 -7.54 35.74
C VAL A 107 35.23 -7.30 37.02
N GLU A 108 35.59 -6.29 37.78
CA GLU A 108 34.98 -6.01 39.08
C GLU A 108 33.50 -5.64 38.94
N ASN A 109 33.20 -4.71 38.02
CA ASN A 109 31.85 -4.22 37.74
C ASN A 109 31.52 -4.32 36.24
N PRO A 110 31.02 -5.51 35.76
CA PRO A 110 30.77 -5.70 34.33
C PRO A 110 29.86 -4.68 33.70
N MET A 111 28.80 -4.26 34.40
CA MET A 111 27.83 -3.30 33.86
C MET A 111 28.43 -1.92 33.68
N ASN A 112 29.16 -1.39 34.66
CA ASN A 112 29.85 -0.11 34.56
C ASN A 112 30.97 -0.15 33.48
N ALA A 113 31.65 -1.28 33.35
CA ALA A 113 32.66 -1.46 32.34
C ALA A 113 32.06 -1.41 30.93
N ILE A 114 30.94 -2.12 30.69
CA ILE A 114 30.21 -2.09 29.42
C ILE A 114 29.68 -0.69 29.13
N GLU A 115 29.10 0.00 30.15
CA GLU A 115 28.59 1.36 29.97
C GLU A 115 29.68 2.30 29.49
N ASN A 116 30.84 2.33 30.17
CA ASN A 116 31.97 3.18 29.80
C ASN A 116 32.56 2.79 28.43
N LEU A 117 32.64 1.50 28.14
CA LEU A 117 33.08 1.00 26.86
C LEU A 117 32.12 1.42 25.73
N THR A 118 30.82 1.29 25.97
CA THR A 118 29.77 1.72 25.03
C THR A 118 29.87 3.22 24.77
N ALA A 119 30.00 4.05 25.82
CA ALA A 119 30.12 5.49 25.72
C ALA A 119 31.37 5.91 24.92
N THR A 120 32.52 5.27 25.17
CA THR A 120 33.77 5.58 24.46
C THR A 120 33.74 5.11 23.02
N THR A 121 33.22 3.92 22.75
CA THR A 121 33.05 3.39 21.38
C THR A 121 32.10 4.25 20.57
N LEU A 122 30.96 4.62 21.17
CA LEU A 122 29.98 5.52 20.55
C LEU A 122 30.62 6.86 20.16
N ARG A 123 31.39 7.47 21.09
CA ARG A 123 32.07 8.73 20.83
C ARG A 123 33.06 8.63 19.67
N ASN A 124 33.81 7.54 19.60
CA ASN A 124 34.75 7.31 18.51
C ASN A 124 34.07 7.18 17.16
N ILE A 125 33.02 6.34 17.09
CA ILE A 125 32.30 6.10 15.83
C ILE A 125 31.59 7.37 15.34
N ILE A 126 30.91 8.09 16.24
CA ILE A 126 30.20 9.33 15.90
C ILE A 126 31.19 10.46 15.54
N GLY A 127 32.36 10.50 16.19
CA GLY A 127 33.41 11.48 15.85
C GLY A 127 33.97 11.36 14.43
N GLU A 128 33.81 10.22 13.78
CA GLU A 128 34.20 10.00 12.38
C GLU A 128 33.09 10.41 11.38
N LEU A 129 31.85 10.58 11.84
CA LEU A 129 30.65 10.82 11.02
C LEU A 129 30.19 12.27 11.09
N GLU A 130 29.63 12.75 10.00
CA GLU A 130 28.88 14.01 9.97
C GLU A 130 27.47 13.82 10.59
N LEU A 131 26.85 14.93 11.01
CA LEU A 131 25.53 14.90 11.65
C LEU A 131 24.49 14.15 10.81
N ASP A 132 24.37 14.46 9.51
CA ASP A 132 23.42 13.84 8.60
C ASP A 132 23.66 12.32 8.44
N GLN A 133 24.94 11.93 8.39
CA GLN A 133 25.33 10.51 8.34
C GLN A 133 24.96 9.79 9.64
N SER A 134 25.16 10.44 10.79
CA SER A 134 24.82 9.87 12.10
C SER A 134 23.31 9.63 12.25
N LEU A 135 22.49 10.47 11.65
CA LEU A 135 21.02 10.34 11.68
C LEU A 135 20.50 9.28 10.70
N THR A 136 21.15 9.14 9.54
CA THR A 136 20.68 8.26 8.45
C THR A 136 21.29 6.86 8.49
N SER A 137 22.51 6.70 9.04
CA SER A 137 23.26 5.43 8.99
C SER A 137 23.24 4.67 10.31
N ARG A 138 22.14 4.70 11.05
CA ARG A 138 22.00 4.03 12.36
C ARG A 138 22.38 2.55 12.31
N ASP A 139 21.98 1.84 11.26
CA ASP A 139 22.26 0.40 11.13
C ASP A 139 23.76 0.12 11.02
N VAL A 140 24.50 0.97 10.33
CA VAL A 140 25.96 0.86 10.20
C VAL A 140 26.63 1.12 11.54
N ILE A 141 26.19 2.15 12.28
CA ILE A 141 26.69 2.48 13.61
C ILE A 141 26.41 1.32 14.57
N ASN A 142 25.18 0.81 14.61
CA ASN A 142 24.77 -0.30 15.46
C ASN A 142 25.63 -1.57 15.17
N ALA A 143 25.86 -1.87 13.89
CA ALA A 143 26.69 -3.02 13.50
C ALA A 143 28.17 -2.84 13.92
N ARG A 144 28.76 -1.65 13.73
CA ARG A 144 30.12 -1.35 14.17
C ARG A 144 30.25 -1.39 15.69
N MET A 145 29.32 -0.78 16.41
CA MET A 145 29.29 -0.83 17.88
C MET A 145 29.21 -2.26 18.38
N ARG A 146 28.29 -3.05 17.82
CA ARG A 146 28.15 -4.46 18.18
C ARG A 146 29.47 -5.22 18.01
N SER A 147 30.14 -5.07 16.88
CA SER A 147 31.40 -5.77 16.59
C SER A 147 32.49 -5.43 17.59
N ILE A 148 32.68 -4.15 17.89
CA ILE A 148 33.72 -3.68 18.82
C ILE A 148 33.38 -4.09 20.25
N LEU A 149 32.12 -3.95 20.65
CA LEU A 149 31.69 -4.30 22.00
C LEU A 149 31.76 -5.81 22.25
N ASP A 150 31.33 -6.63 21.28
CA ASP A 150 31.36 -8.10 21.38
C ASP A 150 32.82 -8.60 21.56
N GLU A 151 33.76 -8.10 20.74
CA GLU A 151 35.18 -8.42 20.85
C GLU A 151 35.78 -7.99 22.20
N ALA A 152 35.42 -6.80 22.68
CA ALA A 152 35.97 -6.26 23.93
C ALA A 152 35.35 -6.92 25.18
N THR A 153 34.13 -7.45 25.11
CA THR A 153 33.41 -8.08 26.24
C THR A 153 33.58 -9.59 26.31
N ASP A 154 34.10 -10.23 25.26
CA ASP A 154 34.35 -11.68 25.22
C ASP A 154 35.27 -12.14 26.37
N PRO A 155 36.37 -11.46 26.75
CA PRO A 155 37.18 -11.81 27.93
C PRO A 155 36.43 -11.76 29.26
N TRP A 156 35.29 -11.07 29.31
CA TRP A 156 34.43 -10.97 30.51
C TRP A 156 33.30 -12.02 30.51
N GLY A 157 33.28 -12.89 29.49
CA GLY A 157 32.24 -13.91 29.33
C GLY A 157 30.87 -13.35 29.00
N ILE A 158 30.83 -12.18 28.33
CA ILE A 158 29.61 -11.47 27.92
C ILE A 158 29.60 -11.42 26.40
N LYS A 159 28.49 -11.86 25.82
CA LYS A 159 28.24 -11.79 24.39
C LYS A 159 27.24 -10.69 24.10
N VAL A 160 27.63 -9.76 23.24
CA VAL A 160 26.76 -8.69 22.78
C VAL A 160 25.98 -9.16 21.54
N ASN A 161 24.68 -9.35 21.69
CA ASN A 161 23.81 -9.80 20.61
C ASN A 161 23.45 -8.65 19.68
N ARG A 162 23.06 -7.49 20.26
CA ARG A 162 22.58 -6.33 19.54
C ARG A 162 22.82 -5.05 20.31
N VAL A 163 23.14 -3.99 19.57
CA VAL A 163 23.26 -2.63 20.07
C VAL A 163 22.30 -1.76 19.26
N GLU A 164 21.58 -0.88 19.92
CA GLU A 164 20.68 0.04 19.25
C GLU A 164 20.80 1.46 19.81
N LEU A 165 20.86 2.40 18.89
CA LEU A 165 20.74 3.82 19.21
C LEU A 165 19.24 4.16 19.35
N LYS A 166 18.82 4.56 20.55
CA LYS A 166 17.43 4.85 20.89
C LYS A 166 17.03 6.22 20.38
N ASN A 167 17.65 7.27 20.91
CA ASN A 167 17.42 8.64 20.52
C ASN A 167 18.74 9.31 20.12
N ILE A 168 18.69 10.14 19.09
CA ILE A 168 19.78 11.02 18.69
C ILE A 168 19.22 12.43 18.75
N LEU A 169 19.68 13.22 19.74
CA LEU A 169 19.14 14.54 20.05
C LEU A 169 20.21 15.61 19.78
N PRO A 170 20.20 16.23 18.59
CA PRO A 170 21.04 17.39 18.33
C PRO A 170 20.55 18.63 19.11
N PRO A 171 21.34 19.69 19.21
CA PRO A 171 20.94 20.95 19.82
C PRO A 171 19.68 21.54 19.18
N LYS A 172 18.84 22.20 19.97
CA LYS A 172 17.57 22.76 19.52
C LYS A 172 17.68 23.68 18.32
N ASP A 173 18.74 24.47 18.24
CA ASP A 173 18.95 25.41 17.13
C ASP A 173 19.16 24.66 15.80
N ILE A 174 19.89 23.56 15.84
CA ILE A 174 20.12 22.69 14.68
C ILE A 174 18.84 21.94 14.32
N GLN A 175 18.10 21.42 15.31
CA GLN A 175 16.81 20.80 15.06
C GLN A 175 15.86 21.75 14.33
N ASN A 176 15.73 22.99 14.82
CA ASN A 176 14.88 24.01 14.21
C ASN A 176 15.33 24.37 12.77
N ALA A 177 16.65 24.44 12.54
CA ALA A 177 17.20 24.68 11.21
C ALA A 177 16.90 23.52 10.25
N MET A 178 17.12 22.29 10.68
CA MET A 178 16.82 21.08 9.92
C MET A 178 15.32 20.95 9.63
N GLU A 179 14.45 21.23 10.61
CA GLU A 179 13.00 21.22 10.40
C GLU A 179 12.58 22.22 9.32
N LYS A 180 13.12 23.44 9.34
CA LYS A 180 12.85 24.46 8.32
C LYS A 180 13.34 24.01 6.95
N GLN A 181 14.56 23.48 6.89
CA GLN A 181 15.14 22.96 5.64
C GLN A 181 14.32 21.80 5.07
N MET A 182 13.95 20.83 5.91
CA MET A 182 13.15 19.69 5.53
C MET A 182 11.73 20.08 5.07
N ARG A 183 11.15 21.10 5.73
CA ARG A 183 9.86 21.65 5.32
C ARG A 183 9.95 22.29 3.93
N ALA A 184 10.94 23.16 3.71
CA ALA A 184 11.15 23.79 2.41
C ALA A 184 11.42 22.77 1.28
N GLU A 185 12.20 21.73 1.57
CA GLU A 185 12.46 20.66 0.60
C GLU A 185 11.22 19.84 0.30
N ARG A 186 10.37 19.55 1.30
CA ARG A 186 9.08 18.87 1.10
C ARG A 186 8.13 19.73 0.27
N GLU A 187 7.99 21.01 0.58
CA GLU A 187 7.16 21.96 -0.17
C GLU A 187 7.64 22.08 -1.62
N ARG A 188 8.95 22.13 -1.84
CA ARG A 188 9.54 22.12 -3.19
C ARG A 188 9.20 20.84 -3.95
N ARG A 189 9.39 19.66 -3.33
CA ARG A 189 9.06 18.37 -3.96
C ARG A 189 7.57 18.24 -4.24
N GLU A 190 6.74 18.67 -3.29
CA GLU A 190 5.27 18.68 -3.46
C GLU A 190 4.88 19.53 -4.68
N SER A 191 5.42 20.76 -4.79
CA SER A 191 5.16 21.64 -5.92
C SER A 191 5.59 21.05 -7.26
N ILE A 192 6.76 20.39 -7.31
CA ILE A 192 7.24 19.70 -8.53
C ILE A 192 6.31 18.54 -8.89
N LEU A 193 6.01 17.64 -7.94
CA LEU A 193 5.13 16.49 -8.17
C LEU A 193 3.72 16.92 -8.58
N GLN A 194 3.22 17.99 -7.99
CA GLN A 194 1.91 18.55 -8.37
C GLN A 194 1.92 19.08 -9.81
N ALA A 195 2.97 19.83 -10.18
CA ALA A 195 3.13 20.35 -11.54
C ALA A 195 3.30 19.21 -12.58
N GLU A 196 4.09 18.19 -12.25
CA GLU A 196 4.25 17.00 -13.08
C GLU A 196 2.93 16.23 -13.22
N GLY A 197 2.21 16.05 -12.12
CA GLY A 197 0.89 15.39 -12.12
C GLY A 197 -0.14 16.16 -12.96
N GLN A 198 -0.16 17.47 -12.85
CA GLN A 198 -1.03 18.33 -13.69
C GLN A 198 -0.67 18.21 -15.17
N LYS A 199 0.62 18.30 -15.50
CA LYS A 199 1.11 18.10 -16.88
C LYS A 199 0.71 16.74 -17.44
N GLN A 200 0.94 15.67 -16.70
CA GLN A 200 0.61 14.33 -17.13
C GLN A 200 -0.91 14.14 -17.28
N SER A 201 -1.70 14.70 -16.37
CA SER A 201 -3.16 14.70 -16.47
C SER A 201 -3.65 15.41 -17.74
N GLN A 202 -3.10 16.60 -18.03
CA GLN A 202 -3.46 17.34 -19.24
C GLN A 202 -3.10 16.60 -20.52
N ILE A 203 -1.93 15.95 -20.57
CA ILE A 203 -1.51 15.13 -21.70
C ILE A 203 -2.48 13.95 -21.91
N LEU A 204 -2.80 13.20 -20.86
CA LEU A 204 -3.72 12.07 -20.92
C LEU A 204 -5.14 12.48 -21.34
N VAL A 205 -5.63 13.63 -20.85
CA VAL A 205 -6.93 14.17 -21.26
C VAL A 205 -6.90 14.54 -22.74
N ALA A 206 -5.85 15.24 -23.20
CA ALA A 206 -5.73 15.63 -24.61
C ALA A 206 -5.58 14.41 -25.55
N GLU A 207 -4.84 13.38 -25.14
CA GLU A 207 -4.73 12.12 -25.87
C GLU A 207 -6.09 11.39 -25.94
N GLY A 208 -6.79 11.30 -24.81
CA GLY A 208 -8.14 10.71 -24.74
C GLY A 208 -9.16 11.45 -25.59
N GLU A 209 -9.13 12.77 -25.60
CA GLU A 209 -9.97 13.58 -26.51
C GLU A 209 -9.65 13.35 -27.99
N LYS A 210 -8.36 13.31 -28.32
CA LYS A 210 -7.91 13.02 -29.69
C LYS A 210 -8.39 11.63 -30.14
N GLU A 211 -8.19 10.62 -29.33
CA GLU A 211 -8.62 9.24 -29.64
C GLU A 211 -10.15 9.15 -29.74
N SER A 212 -10.88 9.79 -28.83
CA SER A 212 -12.33 9.87 -28.88
C SER A 212 -12.83 10.54 -30.18
N ARG A 213 -12.19 11.63 -30.63
CA ARG A 213 -12.54 12.29 -31.91
C ARG A 213 -12.28 11.40 -33.11
N ILE A 214 -11.14 10.69 -33.15
CA ILE A 214 -10.82 9.74 -34.19
C ILE A 214 -11.86 8.62 -34.26
N LEU A 215 -12.16 7.99 -33.12
CA LEU A 215 -13.13 6.90 -33.06
C LEU A 215 -14.54 7.36 -33.48
N ARG A 216 -14.96 8.58 -33.09
CA ARG A 216 -16.24 9.14 -33.55
C ARG A 216 -16.27 9.36 -35.05
N ALA A 217 -15.20 9.94 -35.63
CA ALA A 217 -15.09 10.17 -37.05
C ALA A 217 -15.10 8.86 -37.86
N ASP A 218 -14.41 7.83 -37.38
CA ASP A 218 -14.41 6.51 -38.00
C ASP A 218 -15.78 5.82 -37.89
N ALA A 219 -16.45 5.94 -36.76
CA ALA A 219 -17.80 5.42 -36.57
C ALA A 219 -18.81 6.12 -37.51
N GLU A 220 -18.74 7.45 -37.62
CA GLU A 220 -19.57 8.21 -38.58
C GLU A 220 -19.31 7.80 -40.06
N LYS A 221 -18.02 7.65 -40.41
CA LYS A 221 -17.66 7.17 -41.74
C LYS A 221 -18.22 5.79 -42.02
N GLN A 222 -18.07 4.84 -41.08
CA GLN A 222 -18.62 3.50 -41.24
C GLN A 222 -20.15 3.51 -41.30
N ALA A 223 -20.81 4.29 -40.45
CA ALA A 223 -22.25 4.43 -40.48
C ALA A 223 -22.75 4.94 -41.85
N ARG A 224 -22.12 6.00 -42.42
CA ARG A 224 -22.47 6.53 -43.75
C ARG A 224 -22.22 5.54 -44.85
N ILE A 225 -21.14 4.75 -44.81
CA ILE A 225 -20.85 3.70 -45.77
C ILE A 225 -21.94 2.63 -45.72
N MET A 226 -22.27 2.12 -44.54
CA MET A 226 -23.32 1.10 -44.37
C MET A 226 -24.68 1.61 -44.79
N GLU A 227 -25.02 2.87 -44.52
CA GLU A 227 -26.25 3.50 -44.94
C GLU A 227 -26.33 3.60 -46.49
N ALA A 228 -25.26 4.06 -47.13
CA ALA A 228 -25.18 4.12 -48.59
C ALA A 228 -25.24 2.71 -49.25
N GLU A 229 -24.58 1.73 -48.69
CA GLU A 229 -24.65 0.33 -49.16
C GLU A 229 -26.05 -0.25 -48.99
N ALA A 230 -26.69 0.01 -47.83
CA ALA A 230 -28.06 -0.43 -47.58
C ALA A 230 -29.06 0.24 -48.54
N GLU A 231 -28.87 1.53 -48.83
CA GLU A 231 -29.69 2.28 -49.78
C GLU A 231 -29.49 1.75 -51.22
N ALA A 232 -28.24 1.53 -51.62
CA ALA A 232 -27.91 0.96 -52.91
C ALA A 232 -28.52 -0.47 -53.12
N THR A 233 -28.40 -1.33 -52.09
CA THR A 233 -28.97 -2.66 -52.12
C THR A 233 -30.48 -2.63 -52.12
N ALA A 234 -31.12 -1.73 -51.41
CA ALA A 234 -32.56 -1.51 -51.40
C ALA A 234 -33.05 -1.08 -52.78
N ILE A 235 -32.40 -0.11 -53.46
CA ILE A 235 -32.69 0.36 -54.78
C ILE A 235 -32.55 -0.78 -55.82
N LEU A 236 -31.45 -1.54 -55.74
CA LEU A 236 -31.25 -2.70 -56.61
C LEU A 236 -32.36 -3.74 -56.46
N ARG A 237 -32.70 -4.11 -55.26
CA ARG A 237 -33.81 -5.11 -54.97
C ARG A 237 -35.17 -4.59 -55.49
N VAL A 238 -35.44 -3.28 -55.30
CA VAL A 238 -36.69 -2.70 -55.82
C VAL A 238 -36.70 -2.71 -57.30
N ASN A 239 -35.58 -2.40 -57.96
CA ASN A 239 -35.50 -2.42 -59.45
C ASN A 239 -35.53 -3.83 -60.02
N GLU A 240 -34.89 -4.79 -59.39
CA GLU A 240 -35.02 -6.23 -59.75
C GLU A 240 -36.45 -6.74 -59.60
N ALA A 241 -37.12 -6.38 -58.52
CA ALA A 241 -38.54 -6.74 -58.32
C ALA A 241 -39.44 -6.09 -59.40
N LYS A 242 -39.21 -4.82 -59.74
CA LYS A 242 -39.93 -4.14 -60.84
C LYS A 242 -39.64 -4.78 -62.22
N ALA A 243 -38.38 -5.09 -62.50
CA ALA A 243 -38.00 -5.75 -63.75
C ALA A 243 -38.65 -7.16 -63.87
N SER A 244 -38.65 -7.92 -62.73
CA SER A 244 -39.33 -9.21 -62.69
C SER A 244 -40.84 -9.08 -62.86
N SER A 245 -41.45 -8.08 -62.23
CA SER A 245 -42.89 -7.80 -62.37
C SER A 245 -43.23 -7.42 -63.82
N LEU A 246 -42.41 -6.61 -64.47
CA LEU A 246 -42.58 -6.23 -65.89
C LEU A 246 -42.38 -7.42 -66.82
N LYS A 247 -41.43 -8.31 -66.56
CA LYS A 247 -41.28 -9.57 -67.33
C LYS A 247 -42.50 -10.47 -67.22
N MET A 248 -43.02 -10.67 -65.98
CA MET A 248 -44.24 -11.46 -65.75
C MET A 248 -45.46 -10.84 -66.45
N LEU A 249 -45.58 -9.52 -66.45
CA LEU A 249 -46.62 -8.81 -67.16
C LEU A 249 -46.52 -9.01 -68.68
N ASN A 250 -45.33 -8.99 -69.22
CA ASN A 250 -45.10 -9.17 -70.65
C ASN A 250 -45.33 -10.64 -71.10
N GLU A 251 -44.97 -11.60 -70.30
CA GLU A 251 -45.21 -13.03 -70.52
C GLU A 251 -46.72 -13.41 -70.41
N ALA A 252 -47.44 -12.70 -69.55
CA ALA A 252 -48.89 -12.93 -69.38
C ALA A 252 -49.77 -12.38 -70.50
N CYS A 253 -49.22 -11.72 -71.52
CA CYS A 253 -49.94 -11.10 -72.67
C CYS A 253 -51.21 -10.36 -72.20
N PRO A 254 -51.15 -9.26 -71.45
CA PRO A 254 -52.28 -8.63 -70.81
C PRO A 254 -53.28 -8.08 -71.85
N THR A 255 -54.55 -8.38 -71.65
CA THR A 255 -55.64 -7.80 -72.46
C THR A 255 -55.71 -6.28 -72.29
N ASP A 256 -56.28 -5.59 -73.33
CA ASP A 256 -56.35 -4.14 -73.36
C ASP A 256 -57.01 -3.50 -72.10
N ALA A 257 -57.89 -4.26 -71.45
CA ALA A 257 -58.52 -3.90 -70.16
C ALA A 257 -57.57 -3.82 -68.97
N VAL A 258 -56.57 -4.74 -68.90
CA VAL A 258 -55.55 -4.79 -67.82
C VAL A 258 -54.54 -3.64 -67.98
N ILE A 259 -54.18 -3.29 -69.24
CA ILE A 259 -53.30 -2.14 -69.53
C ILE A 259 -53.96 -0.82 -69.09
N ARG A 260 -55.28 -0.65 -69.32
CA ARG A 260 -56.03 0.51 -68.86
C ARG A 260 -56.12 0.61 -67.35
N ILE A 261 -56.25 -0.49 -66.62
CA ILE A 261 -56.24 -0.50 -65.13
C ILE A 261 -54.84 -0.10 -64.63
N LYS A 262 -53.76 -0.57 -65.21
CA LYS A 262 -52.39 -0.20 -64.88
C LYS A 262 -52.10 1.27 -65.19
N ALA A 263 -52.62 1.82 -66.26
CA ALA A 263 -52.55 3.24 -66.59
C ALA A 263 -53.26 4.09 -65.54
N LEU A 264 -54.42 3.66 -65.01
CA LEU A 264 -55.12 4.36 -63.92
C LEU A 264 -54.37 4.27 -62.57
N GLU A 265 -53.77 3.12 -62.23
CA GLU A 265 -52.90 3.00 -61.03
C GLU A 265 -51.66 3.92 -61.13
N ALA A 266 -51.03 3.98 -62.31
CA ALA A 266 -49.91 4.89 -62.54
C ALA A 266 -50.29 6.38 -62.41
N PHE A 267 -51.51 6.70 -62.92
CA PHE A 267 -52.06 8.05 -62.77
C PHE A 267 -52.41 8.39 -61.30
N GLN A 268 -52.97 7.45 -60.57
CA GLN A 268 -53.23 7.61 -59.12
C GLN A 268 -51.95 7.85 -58.33
N ALA A 269 -50.86 7.07 -58.65
CA ALA A 269 -49.57 7.27 -58.00
C ALA A 269 -48.91 8.60 -58.39
N ALA A 270 -49.18 9.11 -59.61
CA ALA A 270 -48.70 10.44 -60.06
C ALA A 270 -49.51 11.57 -59.42
N ALA A 271 -50.80 11.38 -59.14
CA ALA A 271 -51.69 12.34 -58.50
C ALA A 271 -51.42 12.47 -56.99
N ASP A 272 -50.90 11.43 -56.32
CA ASP A 272 -50.54 11.42 -54.90
C ASP A 272 -49.15 12.05 -54.65
N GLY A 273 -48.43 12.44 -55.70
CA GLY A 273 -47.13 13.10 -55.60
C GLY A 273 -47.28 14.57 -55.16
N LYS A 274 -46.36 15.08 -54.33
CA LYS A 274 -46.30 16.49 -53.85
C LYS A 274 -45.99 17.55 -54.91
N ALA A 275 -46.13 17.26 -56.20
CA ALA A 275 -45.79 18.14 -57.30
C ALA A 275 -47.00 18.97 -57.75
N THR A 276 -46.89 20.31 -57.79
CA THR A 276 -47.93 21.29 -58.12
C THR A 276 -48.24 21.42 -59.63
N LYS A 277 -47.57 20.62 -60.48
CA LYS A 277 -47.86 20.61 -61.96
C LYS A 277 -48.04 19.18 -62.43
N ILE A 278 -49.31 18.86 -62.80
CA ILE A 278 -49.65 17.58 -63.42
C ILE A 278 -49.77 17.83 -64.92
N ILE A 279 -48.89 17.21 -65.72
CA ILE A 279 -49.03 17.18 -67.19
C ILE A 279 -49.86 15.95 -67.52
N ILE A 280 -51.10 16.17 -67.96
CA ILE A 280 -52.00 15.08 -68.31
C ILE A 280 -51.88 14.86 -69.83
N PRO A 281 -51.54 13.63 -70.30
CA PRO A 281 -51.62 13.31 -71.70
C PRO A 281 -53.06 13.44 -72.25
N SER A 282 -53.20 13.94 -73.45
CA SER A 282 -54.49 14.28 -74.10
C SER A 282 -55.50 13.17 -74.16
N GLU A 283 -55.02 11.93 -74.11
CA GLU A 283 -55.90 10.71 -74.19
C GLU A 283 -56.67 10.38 -72.89
N ILE A 284 -56.31 11.02 -71.76
CA ILE A 284 -56.91 10.74 -70.45
C ILE A 284 -57.75 11.95 -69.97
N GLN A 285 -57.76 13.05 -70.67
CA GLN A 285 -58.51 14.25 -70.30
C GLN A 285 -59.99 14.05 -70.09
N GLY A 286 -60.59 13.12 -70.82
CA GLY A 286 -62.02 12.82 -70.65
C GLY A 286 -62.42 12.19 -69.30
N LEU A 287 -61.49 11.46 -68.67
CA LEU A 287 -61.70 10.78 -67.39
C LEU A 287 -61.27 11.65 -66.19
N ALA A 288 -60.29 12.51 -66.39
CA ALA A 288 -59.77 13.39 -65.37
C ALA A 288 -60.77 14.54 -64.99
N GLY A 289 -61.50 15.04 -65.95
CA GLY A 289 -62.55 16.05 -65.74
C GLY A 289 -63.70 15.58 -64.85
N LEU A 290 -64.03 14.31 -64.89
CA LEU A 290 -65.04 13.73 -63.98
C LEU A 290 -64.52 13.53 -62.54
N ALA A 291 -63.24 13.25 -62.33
CA ALA A 291 -62.61 13.08 -60.99
C ALA A 291 -62.41 14.45 -60.30
N GLU A 292 -62.06 15.49 -61.03
CA GLU A 292 -61.88 16.83 -60.48
C GLU A 292 -63.20 17.47 -60.01
N GLY A 293 -64.27 17.20 -60.68
CA GLY A 293 -65.59 17.66 -60.24
C GLY A 293 -66.07 17.05 -58.94
N ILE A 294 -65.63 15.83 -58.61
CA ILE A 294 -65.97 15.18 -57.34
C ILE A 294 -65.08 15.69 -56.19
N VAL A 295 -63.81 15.98 -56.43
CA VAL A 295 -62.86 16.47 -55.39
C VAL A 295 -63.19 17.92 -55.00
N GLU A 296 -63.63 18.75 -55.92
CA GLU A 296 -63.97 20.17 -55.66
C GLU A 296 -65.23 20.30 -54.75
N THR A 297 -66.15 19.39 -54.87
CA THR A 297 -67.35 19.34 -54.04
C THR A 297 -67.10 18.87 -52.63
N VAL A 298 -66.07 18.09 -52.34
CA VAL A 298 -65.66 17.61 -50.99
C VAL A 298 -64.84 18.65 -50.24
N LYS A 299 -64.05 19.50 -50.90
CA LYS A 299 -63.22 20.55 -50.26
C LYS A 299 -63.98 21.77 -49.76
N ARG A 300 -65.25 21.94 -50.12
CA ARG A 300 -66.09 23.11 -49.64
C ARG A 300 -66.74 22.96 -48.29
N THR A 301 -66.42 21.88 -47.52
CA THR A 301 -67.16 21.57 -46.26
C THR A 301 -66.26 21.60 -45.00
N GLU A 302 -65.06 22.13 -45.00
CA GLU A 302 -64.31 22.33 -43.75
C GLU A 302 -64.06 23.84 -43.42
N PRO A 303 -64.42 24.27 -42.20
CA PRO A 303 -64.24 25.67 -41.79
C PRO A 303 -62.84 26.00 -41.28
N GLU A 304 -62.32 27.08 -41.75
CA GLU A 304 -61.05 27.70 -41.43
C GLU A 304 -60.99 28.17 -39.96
N ASN A 305 -60.10 27.55 -39.15
CA ASN A 305 -59.84 27.97 -37.79
C ASN A 305 -58.49 28.69 -37.72
N LYS A 306 -58.54 30.02 -37.60
CA LYS A 306 -57.40 30.92 -37.38
C LYS A 306 -57.11 31.02 -35.90
N THR A 307 -55.89 30.64 -35.49
CA THR A 307 -55.33 31.00 -34.21
C THR A 307 -54.19 32.01 -34.35
N PRO A 308 -54.17 33.07 -33.52
CA PRO A 308 -53.21 34.18 -33.65
C PRO A 308 -51.90 33.90 -32.92
N THR A 309 -50.82 34.38 -33.52
CA THR A 309 -49.42 34.37 -33.02
C THR A 309 -49.22 35.44 -31.93
N PRO A 310 -48.50 35.14 -30.81
CA PRO A 310 -48.10 36.16 -29.85
C PRO A 310 -46.75 36.83 -30.22
N PRO A 311 -46.51 38.07 -29.72
CA PRO A 311 -45.42 38.93 -30.15
C PRO A 311 -44.09 38.60 -29.44
N VAL A 312 -43.01 38.86 -30.16
CA VAL A 312 -41.61 38.77 -29.72
C VAL A 312 -41.26 39.95 -28.81
N SER A 313 -40.68 39.66 -27.66
CA SER A 313 -40.10 40.63 -26.74
C SER A 313 -38.60 40.83 -27.02
N PRO A 314 -38.03 42.06 -26.94
CA PRO A 314 -36.62 42.30 -27.19
C PRO A 314 -35.77 42.08 -25.96
N LYS A 315 -34.51 41.65 -26.26
CA LYS A 315 -33.42 41.50 -25.30
C LYS A 315 -32.93 42.87 -24.75
N ASN A 316 -32.64 42.83 -23.47
CA ASN A 316 -31.48 43.51 -22.90
C ASN A 316 -30.54 42.51 -22.30
#